data_16ab5507385d609fc5fe83c4f7ac81d9
#
_entry.id   16ab5507385d609fc5fe83c4f7ac81d9
#
_cell.length_a   1.000
_cell.length_b   1.000
_cell.length_c   1.000
_cell.angle_alpha   90.00
_cell.angle_beta   90.00
_cell.angle_gamma   90.00
#
_symmetry.space_group_name_H-M   'P 1'
#
loop_
_entity.id
_entity.type
_entity.pdbx_description
1 polymer ?
#
loop_
_entity_poly.entity_id
_entity_poly.type
_entity_poly.pdbx_seq_one_letter_code
_entity_poly.pdbx_strand_id
1 'polypeptide(L)'
;MYDLLLKAGAAALIALAVICMITSGTEFNGTTYILGERDAEVIVPVNASKLNLTLPENVGNMTLFDENGKSVAFNSSYEFWQGDYTYSLSFKRHVTGRLIYNLTLLQSQQFVLPIRDRQPVRIILPKGYTTGDRSLGIARPPPDTFSASDTGNILTWNNTSSILYIEVDYYRKSAPQALTLIFSILALAGLVLLIQYYISIRKLREQRIMEEDEMNV
;
A
#
# COMPACT_ATOMS: atom_id res chain seq x y z
N MET A 1 8.34 -31.59 5.82
CA MET A 1 9.26 -31.43 4.69
C MET A 1 8.54 -31.13 3.38
N TYR A 2 7.44 -31.79 3.03
CA TYR A 2 6.63 -31.51 1.81
C TYR A 2 5.98 -30.13 1.79
N ASP A 3 5.53 -29.63 2.93
CA ASP A 3 4.86 -28.32 3.04
C ASP A 3 5.81 -27.13 2.80
N LEU A 4 7.09 -27.29 3.14
CA LEU A 4 8.12 -26.28 2.90
C LEU A 4 8.51 -26.19 1.42
N LEU A 5 8.54 -27.33 0.73
CA LEU A 5 8.82 -27.41 -0.71
C LEU A 5 7.64 -26.85 -1.55
N LEU A 6 6.40 -27.07 -1.09
CA LEU A 6 5.21 -26.54 -1.77
C LEU A 6 5.13 -24.99 -1.67
N LYS A 7 5.46 -24.43 -0.48
CA LYS A 7 5.51 -22.98 -0.26
C LYS A 7 6.65 -22.32 -1.01
N ALA A 8 7.82 -22.95 -1.09
CA ALA A 8 8.94 -22.46 -1.88
C ALA A 8 8.65 -22.48 -3.40
N GLY A 9 7.97 -23.53 -3.87
CA GLY A 9 7.54 -23.64 -5.27
C GLY A 9 6.48 -22.61 -5.66
N ALA A 10 5.53 -22.33 -4.79
CA ALA A 10 4.50 -21.32 -5.03
C ALA A 10 5.09 -19.90 -5.08
N ALA A 11 6.01 -19.56 -4.17
CA ALA A 11 6.69 -18.27 -4.17
C ALA A 11 7.56 -18.08 -5.43
N ALA A 12 8.26 -19.10 -5.89
CA ALA A 12 9.06 -19.07 -7.11
C ALA A 12 8.19 -18.91 -8.38
N LEU A 13 7.01 -19.54 -8.42
CA LEU A 13 6.06 -19.40 -9.53
C LEU A 13 5.41 -18.01 -9.59
N ILE A 14 5.12 -17.40 -8.45
CA ILE A 14 4.57 -16.05 -8.37
C ILE A 14 5.64 -15.02 -8.80
N ALA A 15 6.88 -15.18 -8.35
CA ALA A 15 8.00 -14.34 -8.78
C ALA A 15 8.24 -14.44 -10.30
N LEU A 16 8.16 -15.64 -10.87
CA LEU A 16 8.32 -15.85 -12.31
C LEU A 16 7.18 -15.25 -13.13
N ALA A 17 5.94 -15.32 -12.65
CA ALA A 17 4.77 -14.72 -13.29
C ALA A 17 4.83 -13.19 -13.28
N VAL A 18 5.28 -12.58 -12.18
CA VAL A 18 5.47 -11.13 -12.05
C VAL A 18 6.58 -10.63 -13.00
N ILE A 19 7.67 -11.38 -13.15
CA ILE A 19 8.76 -11.06 -14.09
C ILE A 19 8.24 -11.08 -15.55
N CYS A 20 7.38 -12.02 -15.91
CA CYS A 20 6.82 -12.12 -17.28
C CYS A 20 5.83 -11.00 -17.63
N MET A 21 5.13 -10.42 -16.64
CA MET A 21 4.16 -9.35 -16.90
C MET A 21 4.78 -7.94 -17.01
N ILE A 22 6.01 -7.75 -16.54
CA ILE A 22 6.71 -6.45 -16.61
C ILE A 22 7.33 -6.22 -18.00
N THR A 23 7.41 -7.23 -18.87
CA THR A 23 8.09 -7.15 -20.17
C THR A 23 7.30 -6.48 -21.31
N SER A 24 6.05 -6.06 -21.09
CA SER A 24 5.23 -5.40 -22.14
C SER A 24 5.07 -3.88 -21.97
N GLY A 25 5.79 -3.24 -21.06
CA GLY A 25 5.80 -1.77 -20.92
C GLY A 25 7.22 -1.23 -20.97
N THR A 26 7.39 -0.01 -21.42
CA THR A 26 8.67 0.73 -21.36
C THR A 26 9.42 0.42 -20.07
N GLU A 27 10.67 -0.04 -20.18
CA GLU A 27 11.50 -0.41 -19.03
C GLU A 27 11.53 0.76 -18.02
N PHE A 28 10.92 0.53 -16.86
CA PHE A 28 10.93 1.53 -15.81
C PHE A 28 12.31 1.48 -15.12
N ASN A 29 13.08 2.55 -15.31
CA ASN A 29 14.39 2.69 -14.71
C ASN A 29 14.29 3.36 -13.33
N GLY A 30 13.69 2.68 -12.38
CA GLY A 30 13.49 3.16 -11.02
C GLY A 30 13.13 2.02 -10.07
N THR A 31 13.09 2.31 -8.77
CA THR A 31 12.72 1.32 -7.76
C THR A 31 11.22 1.06 -7.78
N THR A 32 10.84 -0.20 -7.84
CA THR A 32 9.44 -0.64 -7.80
C THR A 32 9.13 -1.36 -6.49
N TYR A 33 8.06 -0.93 -5.82
CA TYR A 33 7.52 -1.53 -4.61
C TYR A 33 6.18 -2.18 -4.94
N ILE A 34 6.08 -3.49 -4.76
CA ILE A 34 4.85 -4.27 -4.94
C ILE A 34 4.30 -4.55 -3.56
N LEU A 35 3.24 -3.86 -3.18
CA LEU A 35 2.67 -3.98 -1.84
C LEU A 35 1.81 -5.24 -1.74
N GLY A 36 2.08 -6.06 -0.74
CA GLY A 36 1.27 -7.17 -0.28
C GLY A 36 0.35 -6.77 0.88
N GLU A 37 -0.19 -7.73 1.61
CA GLU A 37 -0.99 -7.48 2.80
C GLU A 37 -0.12 -7.17 4.04
N ARG A 38 1.07 -7.74 4.13
CA ARG A 38 1.98 -7.62 5.29
C ARG A 38 3.44 -7.40 4.89
N ASP A 39 3.73 -7.45 3.63
CA ASP A 39 5.06 -7.31 3.06
C ASP A 39 5.01 -6.46 1.79
N ALA A 40 6.16 -5.95 1.41
CA ALA A 40 6.38 -5.29 0.14
C ALA A 40 7.57 -5.94 -0.55
N GLU A 41 7.37 -6.47 -1.75
CA GLU A 41 8.44 -6.90 -2.62
C GLU A 41 9.06 -5.68 -3.29
N VAL A 42 10.37 -5.51 -3.15
CA VAL A 42 11.11 -4.37 -3.69
C VAL A 42 12.01 -4.84 -4.82
N ILE A 43 11.90 -4.16 -5.96
CA ILE A 43 12.70 -4.43 -7.15
C ILE A 43 13.52 -3.18 -7.45
N VAL A 44 14.84 -3.28 -7.28
CA VAL A 44 15.80 -2.21 -7.52
C VAL A 44 16.57 -2.51 -8.79
N PRO A 45 16.59 -1.61 -9.79
CA PRO A 45 17.44 -1.76 -10.95
C PRO A 45 18.90 -1.62 -10.54
N VAL A 46 19.75 -2.52 -11.05
CA VAL A 46 21.19 -2.56 -10.78
C VAL A 46 21.94 -2.44 -12.09
N ASN A 47 22.90 -1.51 -12.15
CA ASN A 47 23.82 -1.36 -13.26
C ASN A 47 25.18 -0.92 -12.70
N ALA A 48 25.83 -1.86 -11.97
CA ALA A 48 27.04 -1.54 -11.22
C ALA A 48 27.87 -2.80 -10.90
N SER A 49 29.07 -2.61 -10.38
CA SER A 49 29.90 -3.65 -9.76
C SER A 49 29.80 -3.64 -8.23
N LYS A 50 29.28 -2.55 -7.65
CA LYS A 50 28.99 -2.39 -6.21
C LYS A 50 27.72 -1.59 -6.04
N LEU A 51 26.93 -1.94 -5.02
CA LEU A 51 25.69 -1.25 -4.69
C LEU A 51 25.60 -1.06 -3.17
N ASN A 52 25.31 0.15 -2.74
CA ASN A 52 25.00 0.43 -1.34
C ASN A 52 23.50 0.71 -1.22
N LEU A 53 22.86 0.07 -0.25
CA LEU A 53 21.43 0.23 0.05
C LEU A 53 21.28 0.54 1.53
N THR A 54 20.46 1.52 1.85
CA THR A 54 20.11 1.82 3.24
C THR A 54 18.65 1.48 3.47
N LEU A 55 18.39 0.53 4.37
CA LEU A 55 17.08 -0.05 4.64
C LEU A 55 16.68 0.17 6.10
N PRO A 56 15.39 0.34 6.41
CA PRO A 56 14.90 0.55 7.78
C PRO A 56 14.90 -0.74 8.61
N GLU A 57 15.04 -1.89 7.98
CA GLU A 57 15.05 -3.19 8.65
C GLU A 57 16.11 -4.12 8.08
N ASN A 58 16.43 -5.17 8.86
CA ASN A 58 17.36 -6.19 8.42
C ASN A 58 16.68 -7.15 7.43
N VAL A 59 17.15 -7.14 6.20
CA VAL A 59 16.65 -8.01 5.12
C VAL A 59 17.55 -9.21 4.96
N GLY A 60 17.03 -10.40 5.35
CA GLY A 60 17.80 -11.64 5.31
C GLY A 60 17.97 -12.24 3.92
N ASN A 61 17.01 -12.02 3.02
CA ASN A 61 16.99 -12.67 1.71
C ASN A 61 16.95 -11.60 0.60
N MET A 62 18.10 -11.42 -0.05
CA MET A 62 18.21 -10.61 -1.26
C MET A 62 18.61 -11.52 -2.42
N THR A 63 18.00 -11.35 -3.57
CA THR A 63 18.30 -12.09 -4.79
C THR A 63 18.58 -11.14 -5.93
N LEU A 64 19.71 -11.33 -6.62
CA LEU A 64 20.08 -10.55 -7.79
C LEU A 64 19.85 -11.38 -9.05
N PHE A 65 19.13 -10.85 -10.02
CA PHE A 65 18.93 -11.43 -11.34
C PHE A 65 19.59 -10.54 -12.40
N ASP A 66 20.25 -11.16 -13.36
CA ASP A 66 20.76 -10.47 -14.55
C ASP A 66 19.62 -10.18 -15.56
N GLU A 67 19.94 -9.51 -16.67
CA GLU A 67 18.97 -9.20 -17.75
C GLU A 67 18.32 -10.45 -18.35
N ASN A 68 19.00 -11.60 -18.26
CA ASN A 68 18.49 -12.89 -18.75
C ASN A 68 17.63 -13.62 -17.70
N GLY A 69 17.40 -13.02 -16.54
CA GLY A 69 16.66 -13.63 -15.44
C GLY A 69 17.46 -14.71 -14.68
N LYS A 70 18.78 -14.80 -14.88
CA LYS A 70 19.62 -15.74 -14.17
C LYS A 70 20.09 -15.15 -12.85
N SER A 71 19.98 -15.93 -11.77
CA SER A 71 20.48 -15.52 -10.45
C SER A 71 22.00 -15.37 -10.46
N VAL A 72 22.45 -14.24 -9.91
CA VAL A 72 23.86 -13.86 -9.80
C VAL A 72 24.27 -13.86 -8.34
N ALA A 73 25.33 -14.62 -8.01
CA ALA A 73 25.87 -14.62 -6.66
C ALA A 73 26.65 -13.33 -6.37
N PHE A 74 26.48 -12.79 -5.19
CA PHE A 74 27.16 -11.60 -4.70
C PHE A 74 27.57 -11.75 -3.24
N ASN A 75 28.53 -10.93 -2.81
CA ASN A 75 28.91 -10.80 -1.42
C ASN A 75 28.16 -9.62 -0.81
N SER A 76 27.56 -9.81 0.37
CA SER A 76 26.89 -8.75 1.12
C SER A 76 27.52 -8.61 2.51
N SER A 77 27.68 -7.38 2.92
CA SER A 77 27.94 -7.00 4.31
C SER A 77 26.98 -5.89 4.69
N TYR A 78 26.65 -5.78 5.97
CA TYR A 78 25.81 -4.66 6.43
C TYR A 78 26.39 -4.06 7.72
N GLU A 79 26.10 -2.81 7.90
CA GLU A 79 26.39 -2.03 9.08
C GLU A 79 25.08 -1.42 9.62
N PHE A 80 24.88 -1.51 10.94
CA PHE A 80 23.71 -0.91 11.57
C PHE A 80 24.12 0.42 12.25
N TRP A 81 23.49 1.51 11.82
CA TRP A 81 23.75 2.82 12.37
C TRP A 81 22.47 3.68 12.44
N GLN A 82 22.21 4.26 13.60
CA GLN A 82 21.07 5.19 13.84
C GLN A 82 19.68 4.65 13.42
N GLY A 83 19.45 3.36 13.55
CA GLY A 83 18.17 2.73 13.23
C GLY A 83 18.07 2.19 11.80
N ASP A 84 19.11 2.37 10.99
CA ASP A 84 19.16 1.92 9.59
C ASP A 84 20.23 0.85 9.37
N TYR A 85 19.97 -0.02 8.42
CA TYR A 85 20.89 -1.03 7.93
C TYR A 85 21.46 -0.60 6.58
N THR A 86 22.76 -0.28 6.53
CA THR A 86 23.45 0.02 5.28
C THR A 86 24.10 -1.23 4.75
N TYR A 87 23.57 -1.77 3.66
CA TYR A 87 24.11 -2.93 2.96
C TYR A 87 25.11 -2.49 1.91
N SER A 88 26.29 -3.14 1.91
CA SER A 88 27.28 -3.03 0.85
C SER A 88 27.31 -4.32 0.07
N LEU A 89 26.82 -4.30 -1.16
CA LEU A 89 26.75 -5.42 -2.06
C LEU A 89 27.91 -5.31 -3.07
N SER A 90 28.70 -6.37 -3.22
CA SER A 90 29.80 -6.43 -4.19
C SER A 90 29.63 -7.61 -5.14
N PHE A 91 29.76 -7.32 -6.42
CA PHE A 91 29.60 -8.27 -7.52
C PHE A 91 30.97 -8.63 -8.11
N LYS A 92 31.16 -9.88 -8.50
CA LYS A 92 32.42 -10.33 -9.13
C LYS A 92 32.73 -9.63 -10.46
N ARG A 93 31.72 -9.09 -11.13
CA ARG A 93 31.79 -8.35 -12.38
C ARG A 93 30.73 -7.27 -12.38
N HIS A 94 30.82 -6.35 -13.33
CA HIS A 94 29.71 -5.42 -13.58
C HIS A 94 28.45 -6.20 -13.95
N VAL A 95 27.34 -5.89 -13.29
CA VAL A 95 26.05 -6.58 -13.47
C VAL A 95 25.01 -5.54 -13.82
N THR A 96 24.31 -5.79 -14.91
CA THR A 96 23.07 -5.13 -15.25
C THR A 96 21.93 -6.08 -14.97
N GLY A 97 20.95 -5.65 -14.16
CA GLY A 97 19.88 -6.56 -13.73
C GLY A 97 18.97 -5.96 -12.67
N ARG A 98 18.40 -6.80 -11.84
CA ARG A 98 17.43 -6.42 -10.81
C ARG A 98 17.73 -7.12 -9.49
N LEU A 99 17.82 -6.34 -8.42
CA LEU A 99 17.88 -6.83 -7.05
C LEU A 99 16.47 -6.89 -6.47
N ILE A 100 16.10 -8.04 -5.92
CA ILE A 100 14.78 -8.28 -5.34
C ILE A 100 14.94 -8.64 -3.87
N TYR A 101 14.13 -8.00 -3.02
CA TYR A 101 14.06 -8.31 -1.59
C TYR A 101 12.67 -7.93 -1.04
N ASN A 102 12.34 -8.42 0.15
CA ASN A 102 11.08 -8.14 0.82
C ASN A 102 11.29 -7.27 2.04
N LEU A 103 10.39 -6.29 2.23
CA LEU A 103 10.27 -5.47 3.43
C LEU A 103 8.99 -5.84 4.17
N THR A 104 9.03 -5.75 5.50
CA THR A 104 7.85 -5.96 6.35
C THR A 104 7.05 -4.66 6.43
N LEU A 105 5.75 -4.72 6.18
CA LEU A 105 4.87 -3.58 6.37
C LEU A 105 4.45 -3.49 7.84
N LEU A 106 4.80 -2.39 8.51
CA LEU A 106 4.48 -2.16 9.92
C LEU A 106 3.00 -1.91 10.16
N GLN A 107 2.31 -1.32 9.17
CA GLN A 107 0.88 -1.01 9.25
C GLN A 107 0.17 -1.54 8.00
N SER A 108 -0.99 -2.16 8.20
CA SER A 108 -1.85 -2.55 7.10
C SER A 108 -2.49 -1.30 6.47
N GLN A 109 -2.48 -1.21 5.14
CA GLN A 109 -3.11 -0.14 4.35
C GLN A 109 -2.43 1.24 4.43
N GLN A 110 -1.25 1.32 5.05
CA GLN A 110 -0.38 2.49 5.00
C GLN A 110 1.04 2.06 4.64
N PHE A 111 1.62 2.74 3.67
CA PHE A 111 3.01 2.54 3.26
C PHE A 111 3.74 3.87 3.31
N VAL A 112 4.82 3.94 4.09
CA VAL A 112 5.66 5.13 4.21
C VAL A 112 7.06 4.79 3.74
N LEU A 113 7.52 5.50 2.73
CA LEU A 113 8.83 5.33 2.13
C LEU A 113 9.66 6.60 2.29
N PRO A 114 10.71 6.62 3.11
CA PRO A 114 11.68 7.70 3.12
C PRO A 114 12.49 7.68 1.81
N ILE A 115 12.52 8.79 1.09
CA ILE A 115 13.26 8.91 -0.16
C ILE A 115 14.71 9.32 0.18
N ARG A 116 15.64 8.41 -0.07
CA ARG A 116 17.07 8.63 0.13
C ARG A 116 17.80 8.78 -1.19
N ASP A 117 17.33 8.05 -2.20
CA ASP A 117 17.88 8.09 -3.56
C ASP A 117 16.96 8.88 -4.47
N ARG A 118 17.53 9.70 -5.37
CA ARG A 118 16.78 10.55 -6.31
C ARG A 118 16.34 9.77 -7.57
N GLN A 119 15.99 8.50 -7.39
CA GLN A 119 15.55 7.64 -8.49
C GLN A 119 14.02 7.68 -8.62
N PRO A 120 13.47 7.46 -9.81
CA PRO A 120 12.04 7.27 -9.98
C PRO A 120 11.53 6.13 -9.09
N VAL A 121 10.33 6.33 -8.54
CA VAL A 121 9.68 5.36 -7.67
C VAL A 121 8.35 4.94 -8.27
N ARG A 122 8.09 3.65 -8.27
CA ARG A 122 6.81 3.05 -8.64
C ARG A 122 6.28 2.22 -7.48
N ILE A 123 5.00 2.43 -7.14
CA ILE A 123 4.32 1.65 -6.11
C ILE A 123 3.13 0.97 -6.76
N ILE A 124 3.03 -0.34 -6.61
CA ILE A 124 1.93 -1.17 -7.11
C ILE A 124 1.11 -1.60 -5.89
N LEU A 125 -0.15 -1.17 -5.83
CA LEU A 125 -1.07 -1.52 -4.76
C LEU A 125 -1.56 -2.97 -4.91
N PRO A 126 -1.94 -3.63 -3.81
CA PRO A 126 -2.52 -4.97 -3.88
C PRO A 126 -3.79 -4.98 -4.74
N LYS A 127 -4.07 -6.12 -5.37
CA LYS A 127 -5.29 -6.29 -6.18
C LYS A 127 -6.55 -6.00 -5.36
N GLY A 128 -7.44 -5.17 -5.92
CA GLY A 128 -8.68 -4.77 -5.25
C GLY A 128 -8.54 -3.57 -4.30
N TYR A 129 -7.34 -3.00 -4.19
CA TYR A 129 -7.09 -1.78 -3.43
C TYR A 129 -6.92 -0.57 -4.35
N THR A 130 -7.16 0.60 -3.78
CA THR A 130 -7.01 1.91 -4.46
C THR A 130 -6.65 2.99 -3.46
N THR A 131 -6.32 4.17 -3.95
CA THR A 131 -6.07 5.39 -3.19
C THR A 131 -6.69 6.58 -3.91
N GLY A 132 -6.73 7.75 -3.27
CA GLY A 132 -7.19 9.00 -3.89
C GLY A 132 -8.46 9.58 -3.27
N ASP A 133 -9.12 8.90 -2.35
CA ASP A 133 -10.21 9.47 -1.56
C ASP A 133 -9.68 10.09 -0.27
N ARG A 134 -10.01 11.36 -0.03
CA ARG A 134 -9.51 12.13 1.13
C ARG A 134 -9.93 11.55 2.48
N SER A 135 -11.06 10.86 2.53
CA SER A 135 -11.60 10.27 3.77
C SER A 135 -11.15 8.84 4.02
N LEU A 136 -10.68 8.15 2.97
CA LEU A 136 -10.32 6.72 3.03
C LEU A 136 -8.82 6.47 2.88
N GLY A 137 -8.14 7.28 2.08
CA GLY A 137 -6.70 7.18 1.88
C GLY A 137 -6.22 7.91 0.64
N ILE A 138 -5.10 8.60 0.79
CA ILE A 138 -4.47 9.38 -0.28
C ILE A 138 -2.97 9.10 -0.33
N ALA A 139 -2.38 9.36 -1.50
CA ALA A 139 -0.93 9.39 -1.66
C ALA A 139 -0.38 10.80 -1.46
N ARG A 140 0.69 10.94 -0.70
CA ARG A 140 1.40 12.21 -0.40
C ARG A 140 2.91 12.04 -0.65
N PRO A 141 3.54 12.88 -1.47
CA PRO A 141 2.89 13.81 -2.40
C PRO A 141 2.07 13.06 -3.47
N PRO A 142 1.18 13.76 -4.20
CA PRO A 142 0.42 13.12 -5.26
C PRO A 142 1.38 12.50 -6.31
N PRO A 143 1.06 11.32 -6.86
CA PRO A 143 1.87 10.69 -7.89
C PRO A 143 1.78 11.48 -9.21
N ASP A 144 2.86 11.46 -10.00
CA ASP A 144 2.88 12.05 -11.33
C ASP A 144 1.95 11.29 -12.29
N THR A 145 1.87 9.97 -12.13
CA THR A 145 0.94 9.14 -12.90
C THR A 145 0.26 8.12 -12.01
N PHE A 146 -1.04 7.92 -12.26
CA PHE A 146 -1.88 6.89 -11.66
C PHE A 146 -2.53 6.07 -12.76
N SER A 147 -2.26 4.78 -12.80
CA SER A 147 -2.85 3.87 -13.79
C SER A 147 -3.47 2.65 -13.12
N ALA A 148 -4.64 2.25 -13.62
CA ALA A 148 -5.27 1.01 -13.20
C ALA A 148 -4.74 -0.15 -14.04
N SER A 149 -4.36 -1.26 -13.39
CA SER A 149 -3.94 -2.50 -14.03
C SER A 149 -4.73 -3.67 -13.43
N ASP A 150 -4.76 -4.79 -14.15
CA ASP A 150 -5.38 -6.03 -13.67
C ASP A 150 -4.64 -6.62 -12.46
N THR A 151 -3.35 -6.31 -12.34
CA THR A 151 -2.49 -6.74 -11.22
C THR A 151 -2.60 -5.85 -10.00
N GLY A 152 -3.10 -4.60 -10.16
CA GLY A 152 -3.23 -3.60 -9.10
C GLY A 152 -3.12 -2.20 -9.66
N ASN A 153 -3.44 -1.20 -8.86
CA ASN A 153 -3.25 0.20 -9.24
C ASN A 153 -1.76 0.57 -9.11
N ILE A 154 -1.25 1.29 -10.10
CA ILE A 154 0.15 1.68 -10.21
C ILE A 154 0.26 3.18 -10.01
N LEU A 155 1.07 3.59 -9.03
CA LEU A 155 1.44 4.97 -8.74
C LEU A 155 2.90 5.16 -9.13
N THR A 156 3.23 6.26 -9.83
CA THR A 156 4.60 6.54 -10.24
C THR A 156 4.99 7.97 -9.93
N TRP A 157 6.18 8.15 -9.37
CA TRP A 157 6.87 9.41 -9.16
C TRP A 157 8.14 9.39 -9.99
N ASN A 158 8.20 10.22 -11.04
CA ASN A 158 9.35 10.28 -11.95
C ASN A 158 10.47 11.16 -11.41
N ASN A 159 10.11 12.17 -10.62
CA ASN A 159 11.07 13.08 -10.01
C ASN A 159 10.90 13.10 -8.49
N THR A 160 11.84 12.47 -7.81
CA THR A 160 11.85 12.40 -6.34
C THR A 160 12.84 13.38 -5.70
N SER A 161 13.46 14.28 -6.47
CA SER A 161 14.56 15.14 -5.99
C SER A 161 14.17 16.09 -4.86
N SER A 162 12.91 16.52 -4.81
CA SER A 162 12.36 17.41 -3.77
C SER A 162 11.49 16.69 -2.74
N ILE A 163 11.36 15.37 -2.86
CA ILE A 163 10.49 14.56 -2.01
C ILE A 163 11.33 13.97 -0.88
N LEU A 164 10.94 14.19 0.38
CA LEU A 164 11.60 13.61 1.54
C LEU A 164 11.05 12.21 1.87
N TYR A 165 9.75 12.03 1.70
CA TYR A 165 9.10 10.74 1.89
C TYR A 165 7.86 10.64 1.00
N ILE A 166 7.48 9.44 0.67
CA ILE A 166 6.21 9.10 0.01
C ILE A 166 5.37 8.33 1.03
N GLU A 167 4.16 8.80 1.28
CA GLU A 167 3.17 8.15 2.10
C GLU A 167 1.99 7.75 1.21
N VAL A 168 1.59 6.49 1.27
CA VAL A 168 0.45 5.98 0.50
C VAL A 168 -0.49 5.28 1.45
N ASP A 169 -1.62 5.94 1.72
CA ASP A 169 -2.76 5.31 2.38
C ASP A 169 -3.65 4.71 1.29
N TYR A 170 -3.99 3.44 1.43
CA TYR A 170 -4.79 2.71 0.45
C TYR A 170 -5.90 1.91 1.10
N TYR A 171 -7.00 1.73 0.39
CA TYR A 171 -8.21 1.09 0.89
C TYR A 171 -8.82 0.16 -0.17
N ARG A 172 -9.67 -0.76 0.27
CA ARG A 172 -10.39 -1.65 -0.65
C ARG A 172 -11.35 -0.84 -1.54
N LYS A 173 -11.42 -1.16 -2.83
CA LYS A 173 -12.31 -0.48 -3.79
C LYS A 173 -13.80 -0.53 -3.38
N SER A 174 -14.20 -1.50 -2.55
CA SER A 174 -15.57 -1.62 -2.01
C SER A 174 -15.83 -0.76 -0.76
N ALA A 175 -14.81 -0.15 -0.15
CA ALA A 175 -14.97 0.62 1.09
C ALA A 175 -15.92 1.83 0.96
N PRO A 176 -15.91 2.63 -0.13
CA PRO A 176 -16.87 3.73 -0.29
C PRO A 176 -18.33 3.26 -0.30
N GLN A 177 -18.60 2.12 -0.95
CA GLN A 177 -19.95 1.54 -1.00
C GLN A 177 -20.40 1.07 0.39
N ALA A 178 -19.52 0.42 1.14
CA ALA A 178 -19.82 -0.01 2.51
C ALA A 178 -20.09 1.19 3.43
N LEU A 179 -19.31 2.26 3.33
CA LEU A 179 -19.54 3.51 4.04
C LEU A 179 -20.90 4.14 3.71
N THR A 180 -21.23 4.24 2.43
CA THR A 180 -22.52 4.77 1.98
C THR A 180 -23.68 3.96 2.57
N LEU A 181 -23.58 2.63 2.59
CA LEU A 181 -24.58 1.76 3.18
C LEU A 181 -24.74 2.03 4.69
N ILE A 182 -23.64 2.12 5.44
CA ILE A 182 -23.66 2.41 6.88
C ILE A 182 -24.32 3.77 7.15
N PHE A 183 -23.92 4.82 6.44
CA PHE A 183 -24.53 6.13 6.60
C PHE A 183 -26.01 6.17 6.23
N SER A 184 -26.43 5.41 5.22
CA SER A 184 -27.85 5.28 4.86
C SER A 184 -28.66 4.64 5.97
N ILE A 185 -28.15 3.58 6.60
CA ILE A 185 -28.80 2.92 7.74
C ILE A 185 -28.89 3.85 8.94
N LEU A 186 -27.81 4.57 9.26
CA LEU A 186 -27.78 5.55 10.35
C LEU A 186 -28.76 6.71 10.12
N ALA A 187 -28.83 7.21 8.89
CA ALA A 187 -29.79 8.26 8.52
C ALA A 187 -31.24 7.80 8.67
N LEU A 188 -31.54 6.55 8.24
CA LEU A 188 -32.87 5.97 8.41
C LEU A 188 -33.24 5.81 9.90
N ALA A 189 -32.32 5.28 10.71
CA ALA A 189 -32.52 5.15 12.15
C ALA A 189 -32.75 6.51 12.82
N GLY A 190 -31.97 7.53 12.45
CA GLY A 190 -32.15 8.90 12.92
C GLY A 190 -33.53 9.47 12.57
N LEU A 191 -33.98 9.22 11.35
CA LEU A 191 -35.30 9.67 10.89
C LEU A 191 -36.44 9.02 11.70
N VAL A 192 -36.33 7.72 11.97
CA VAL A 192 -37.31 7.00 12.81
C VAL A 192 -37.36 7.59 14.23
N LEU A 193 -36.21 7.86 14.84
CA LEU A 193 -36.13 8.48 16.16
C LEU A 193 -36.74 9.90 16.16
N LEU A 194 -36.50 10.70 15.14
CA LEU A 194 -37.11 12.02 15.00
C LEU A 194 -38.65 11.96 14.91
N ILE A 195 -39.17 11.01 14.12
CA ILE A 195 -40.61 10.79 14.00
C ILE A 195 -41.20 10.38 15.36
N GLN A 196 -40.59 9.44 16.06
CA GLN A 196 -41.04 9.00 17.41
C GLN A 196 -41.00 10.17 18.39
N TYR A 197 -39.95 10.97 18.39
CA TYR A 197 -39.82 12.14 19.23
C TYR A 197 -40.95 13.15 18.96
N TYR A 198 -41.21 13.44 17.68
CA TYR A 198 -42.29 14.35 17.29
C TYR A 198 -43.68 13.85 17.75
N ILE A 199 -43.96 12.60 17.54
CA ILE A 199 -45.24 11.98 17.99
C ILE A 199 -45.39 12.06 19.53
N SER A 200 -44.25 11.77 20.26
CA SER A 200 -44.29 11.86 21.73
C SER A 200 -44.55 13.28 22.23
N ILE A 201 -43.95 14.28 21.66
CA ILE A 201 -44.21 15.69 22.01
C ILE A 201 -45.64 16.06 21.73
N ARG A 202 -46.19 15.61 20.61
CA ARG A 202 -47.58 15.90 20.27
C ARG A 202 -48.55 15.31 21.29
N LYS A 203 -48.35 14.05 21.69
CA LYS A 203 -49.17 13.40 22.74
C LYS A 203 -49.07 14.13 24.07
N LEU A 204 -47.89 14.55 24.50
CA LEU A 204 -47.73 15.32 25.74
C LEU A 204 -48.44 16.70 25.70
N ARG A 205 -48.47 17.34 24.58
CA ARG A 205 -49.22 18.61 24.41
C ARG A 205 -50.72 18.38 24.49
N GLU A 206 -51.23 17.34 23.85
CA GLU A 206 -52.66 16.97 23.90
C GLU A 206 -53.09 16.63 25.33
N GLN A 207 -52.26 15.93 26.11
CA GLN A 207 -52.52 15.63 27.52
C GLN A 207 -52.61 16.87 28.40
N ARG A 208 -51.68 17.84 28.22
CA ARG A 208 -51.73 19.09 28.98
C ARG A 208 -52.98 19.92 28.70
N ILE A 209 -53.41 19.99 27.45
CA ILE A 209 -54.63 20.71 27.08
C ILE A 209 -55.87 20.08 27.77
N MET A 210 -55.96 18.75 27.81
CA MET A 210 -57.05 18.07 28.49
C MET A 210 -57.07 18.28 30.02
N GLU A 211 -55.87 18.28 30.66
CA GLU A 211 -55.71 18.59 32.09
C GLU A 211 -56.11 20.04 32.42
N GLU A 212 -55.77 21.01 31.56
CA GLU A 212 -56.18 22.41 31.75
C GLU A 212 -57.68 22.63 31.59
N ASP A 213 -58.36 21.91 30.69
CA ASP A 213 -59.79 21.98 30.50
C ASP A 213 -60.56 21.35 31.71
N GLU A 214 -60.05 20.26 32.29
CA GLU A 214 -60.63 19.63 33.51
C GLU A 214 -60.48 20.50 34.76
N MET A 215 -59.44 21.34 34.86
CA MET A 215 -59.25 22.23 36.02
C MET A 215 -60.09 23.51 35.93
N ASN A 216 -60.65 23.83 34.78
CA ASN A 216 -61.50 25.06 34.59
C ASN A 216 -63.00 24.79 34.65
N VAL A 217 -63.45 23.62 34.97
CA VAL A 217 -64.85 23.21 35.24
C VAL A 217 -65.07 23.08 36.75
#